data_dd6cc6964d9856e67edb9b483019ba87
#
_entry.id   dd6cc6964d9856e67edb9b483019ba87
#
_cell.length_a   1.000
_cell.length_b   1.000
_cell.length_c   1.000
_cell.angle_alpha   90.00
_cell.angle_beta   90.00
_cell.angle_gamma   90.00
#
_symmetry.space_group_name_H-M   'P 1'
#
loop_
_entity.id
_entity.type
_entity.pdbx_description
1 polymer ?
#
loop_
_entity_poly.entity_id
_entity_poly.type
_entity_poly.pdbx_seq_one_letter_code
_entity_poly.pdbx_strand_id
1 'polypeptide(L)'
;MMVQTILITGATGLVGKALVKKCLAEGYTVHYLSTRKSKIESQTNSKGFYWNPQENKIDVACFEGVEVILNLAGSSIAQRWSNAAKASILSSRTDALALLYSCIESHNFPVKQIISASAIGIYPDSKTRYYDEKFQGTDSSF
;
A
#
# COMPACT_ATOMS: atom_id res chain seq x y z
N MET A 1 -5.49 -27.04 5.33
CA MET A 1 -4.99 -25.99 4.43
C MET A 1 -4.58 -24.78 5.29
N MET A 2 -3.36 -24.31 5.15
CA MET A 2 -2.95 -23.10 5.90
C MET A 2 -3.62 -21.88 5.26
N VAL A 3 -4.25 -21.05 6.10
CA VAL A 3 -4.85 -19.80 5.67
C VAL A 3 -3.73 -18.81 5.35
N GLN A 4 -3.68 -18.29 4.14
CA GLN A 4 -2.68 -17.32 3.74
C GLN A 4 -2.95 -15.97 4.40
N THR A 5 -1.91 -15.36 4.95
CA THR A 5 -1.99 -14.01 5.52
C THR A 5 -1.55 -12.98 4.48
N ILE A 6 -2.36 -11.95 4.30
CA ILE A 6 -2.10 -10.84 3.38
C ILE A 6 -1.94 -9.56 4.21
N LEU A 7 -0.88 -8.79 3.95
CA LEU A 7 -0.68 -7.46 4.55
C LEU A 7 -1.19 -6.39 3.60
N ILE A 8 -2.05 -5.49 4.08
CA ILE A 8 -2.63 -4.41 3.28
C ILE A 8 -2.26 -3.05 3.88
N THR A 9 -1.61 -2.20 3.09
CA THR A 9 -1.44 -0.78 3.43
C THR A 9 -2.54 0.05 2.78
N GLY A 10 -2.90 1.18 3.37
CA GLY A 10 -4.03 1.98 2.89
C GLY A 10 -5.39 1.31 3.08
N ALA A 11 -5.48 0.33 3.98
CA ALA A 11 -6.67 -0.49 4.24
C ALA A 11 -7.89 0.30 4.72
N THR A 12 -7.69 1.47 5.30
CA THR A 12 -8.77 2.33 5.81
C THR A 12 -9.34 3.28 4.77
N GLY A 13 -8.76 3.32 3.57
CA GLY A 13 -9.25 4.09 2.42
C GLY A 13 -10.41 3.42 1.69
N LEU A 14 -10.92 4.08 0.65
CA LEU A 14 -12.06 3.59 -0.13
C LEU A 14 -11.81 2.21 -0.75
N VAL A 15 -10.75 2.08 -1.51
CA VAL A 15 -10.38 0.82 -2.17
C VAL A 15 -9.90 -0.20 -1.13
N GLY A 16 -9.10 0.24 -0.15
CA GLY A 16 -8.56 -0.62 0.89
C GLY A 16 -9.62 -1.33 1.71
N LYS A 17 -10.69 -0.64 2.11
CA LYS A 17 -11.82 -1.25 2.84
C LYS A 17 -12.53 -2.33 2.02
N ALA A 18 -12.77 -2.07 0.74
CA ALA A 18 -13.38 -3.05 -0.14
C ALA A 18 -12.49 -4.28 -0.33
N LEU A 19 -11.18 -4.06 -0.44
CA LEU A 19 -10.20 -5.13 -0.59
C LEU A 19 -10.07 -5.98 0.68
N VAL A 20 -10.02 -5.37 1.86
CA VAL A 20 -10.05 -6.09 3.15
C VAL A 20 -11.28 -6.99 3.23
N LYS A 21 -12.47 -6.42 2.94
CA LYS A 21 -13.72 -7.19 2.95
C LYS A 21 -13.68 -8.38 1.97
N LYS A 22 -13.15 -8.17 0.76
CA LYS A 22 -13.02 -9.22 -0.24
C LYS A 22 -12.06 -10.32 0.21
N CYS A 23 -10.88 -9.97 0.71
CA CYS A 23 -9.91 -10.94 1.21
C CYS A 23 -10.46 -11.79 2.35
N LEU A 24 -11.16 -11.17 3.32
CA LEU A 24 -11.80 -11.90 4.41
C LEU A 24 -12.91 -12.85 3.89
N ALA A 25 -13.71 -12.43 2.93
CA ALA A 25 -14.74 -13.26 2.32
C ALA A 25 -14.16 -14.47 1.55
N GLU A 26 -12.97 -14.34 1.00
CA GLU A 26 -12.23 -15.44 0.33
C GLU A 26 -11.45 -16.33 1.31
N GLY A 27 -11.55 -16.07 2.62
CA GLY A 27 -10.93 -16.89 3.66
C GLY A 27 -9.49 -16.55 4.00
N TYR A 28 -8.96 -15.42 3.54
CA TYR A 28 -7.62 -14.95 3.93
C TYR A 28 -7.62 -14.36 5.34
N THR A 29 -6.50 -14.48 6.02
CA THR A 29 -6.20 -13.64 7.18
C THR A 29 -5.64 -12.31 6.70
N VAL A 30 -6.13 -11.20 7.22
CA VAL A 30 -5.72 -9.86 6.82
C VAL A 30 -4.98 -9.17 7.97
N HIS A 31 -3.73 -8.83 7.74
CA HIS A 31 -3.02 -7.82 8.51
C HIS A 31 -3.11 -6.48 7.78
N TYR A 32 -3.26 -5.38 8.49
CA TYR A 32 -3.28 -4.08 7.86
C TYR A 32 -2.50 -3.03 8.66
N LEU A 33 -1.98 -2.04 7.95
CA LEU A 33 -1.22 -0.94 8.53
C LEU A 33 -2.04 0.36 8.54
N SER A 34 -1.96 1.08 9.65
CA SER A 34 -2.57 2.40 9.79
C SER A 34 -1.62 3.36 10.50
N THR A 35 -1.58 4.59 10.01
CA THR A 35 -0.89 5.70 10.69
C THR A 35 -1.73 6.30 11.83
N ARG A 36 -3.00 5.91 11.93
CA ARG A 36 -3.93 6.37 12.96
C ARG A 36 -4.20 5.24 13.94
N LYS A 37 -3.70 5.38 15.16
CA LYS A 37 -3.91 4.38 16.23
C LYS A 37 -5.39 4.11 16.52
N SER A 38 -6.24 5.13 16.39
CA SER A 38 -7.69 5.00 16.58
C SER A 38 -8.41 4.13 15.55
N LYS A 39 -7.72 3.77 14.45
CA LYS A 39 -8.25 2.89 13.40
C LYS A 39 -7.65 1.49 13.43
N ILE A 40 -6.88 1.19 14.45
CA ILE A 40 -6.29 -0.13 14.66
C ILE A 40 -7.25 -0.95 15.51
N GLU A 41 -7.81 -1.99 14.89
CA GLU A 41 -8.75 -2.90 15.51
C GLU A 41 -8.29 -4.33 15.27
N SER A 42 -8.67 -5.23 16.17
CA SER A 42 -8.48 -6.66 16.00
C SER A 42 -9.82 -7.35 16.00
N GLN A 43 -10.09 -8.04 14.90
CA GLN A 43 -11.30 -8.84 14.70
C GLN A 43 -10.89 -10.25 14.25
N THR A 44 -11.84 -11.15 14.17
CA THR A 44 -11.59 -12.50 13.66
C THR A 44 -10.99 -12.42 12.25
N ASN A 45 -9.80 -12.98 12.08
CA ASN A 45 -9.04 -12.99 10.83
C ASN A 45 -8.60 -11.61 10.29
N SER A 46 -8.73 -10.54 11.11
CA SER A 46 -8.27 -9.20 10.73
C SER A 46 -7.58 -8.50 11.88
N LYS A 47 -6.33 -8.07 11.69
CA LYS A 47 -5.53 -7.41 12.73
C LYS A 47 -4.82 -6.18 12.19
N GLY A 48 -5.03 -5.04 12.86
CA GLY A 48 -4.37 -3.78 12.54
C GLY A 48 -3.06 -3.59 13.31
N PHE A 49 -2.12 -2.90 12.67
CA PHE A 49 -0.82 -2.55 13.24
C PHE A 49 -0.50 -1.09 12.95
N TYR A 50 0.28 -0.47 13.83
CA TYR A 50 0.72 0.89 13.65
C TYR A 50 1.96 0.97 12.76
N TRP A 51 1.99 1.98 11.89
CA TRP A 51 3.18 2.40 11.19
C TRP A 51 3.20 3.92 10.95
N ASN A 52 4.38 4.47 10.69
CA ASN A 52 4.57 5.83 10.23
C ASN A 52 5.78 5.88 9.29
N PRO A 53 5.57 5.79 7.97
CA PRO A 53 6.67 5.81 7.01
C PRO A 53 7.54 7.06 7.07
N GLN A 54 6.98 8.22 7.38
CA GLN A 54 7.73 9.48 7.49
C GLN A 54 8.71 9.47 8.67
N GLU A 55 8.40 8.74 9.73
CA GLU A 55 9.27 8.57 10.89
C GLU A 55 10.05 7.25 10.86
N ASN A 56 9.98 6.52 9.77
CA ASN A 56 10.59 5.19 9.62
C ASN A 56 10.19 4.21 10.74
N LYS A 57 8.92 4.25 11.14
CA LYS A 57 8.36 3.42 12.22
C LYS A 57 7.36 2.42 11.68
N ILE A 58 7.48 1.17 12.08
CA ILE A 58 6.55 0.10 11.76
C ILE A 58 6.56 -0.96 12.87
N ASP A 59 5.38 -1.45 13.22
CA ASP A 59 5.25 -2.62 14.08
C ASP A 59 5.56 -3.87 13.24
N VAL A 60 6.72 -4.46 13.45
CA VAL A 60 7.22 -5.59 12.65
C VAL A 60 6.38 -6.85 12.80
N ALA A 61 5.57 -6.96 13.85
CA ALA A 61 4.64 -8.08 14.02
C ALA A 61 3.59 -8.15 12.90
N CYS A 62 3.39 -7.07 12.14
CA CYS A 62 2.50 -7.06 10.98
C CYS A 62 2.91 -8.06 9.89
N PHE A 63 4.19 -8.46 9.83
CA PHE A 63 4.71 -9.40 8.83
C PHE A 63 4.57 -10.87 9.21
N GLU A 64 4.08 -11.17 10.42
CA GLU A 64 3.94 -12.56 10.87
C GLU A 64 3.02 -13.37 9.95
N GLY A 65 3.57 -14.41 9.32
CA GLY A 65 2.87 -15.28 8.38
C GLY A 65 2.51 -14.64 7.03
N VAL A 66 2.99 -13.43 6.74
CA VAL A 66 2.68 -12.71 5.50
C VAL A 66 3.53 -13.20 4.34
N GLU A 67 2.86 -13.57 3.26
CA GLU A 67 3.50 -13.93 2.00
C GLU A 67 3.22 -12.91 0.87
N VAL A 68 2.13 -12.15 0.97
CA VAL A 68 1.72 -11.15 -0.03
C VAL A 68 1.42 -9.83 0.63
N ILE A 69 1.89 -8.75 0.04
CA ILE A 69 1.60 -7.37 0.46
C ILE A 69 0.83 -6.65 -0.66
N LEU A 70 -0.29 -6.06 -0.30
CA LEU A 70 -1.06 -5.17 -1.17
C LEU A 70 -0.83 -3.72 -0.71
N ASN A 71 -0.03 -2.98 -1.47
CA ASN A 71 0.36 -1.63 -1.11
C ASN A 71 -0.52 -0.59 -1.81
N LEU A 72 -1.45 -0.01 -1.04
CA LEU A 72 -2.36 1.05 -1.47
C LEU A 72 -2.09 2.37 -0.75
N ALA A 73 -1.01 2.45 0.06
CA ALA A 73 -0.70 3.64 0.83
C ALA A 73 -0.32 4.82 -0.07
N GLY A 74 -0.80 5.98 0.31
CA GLY A 74 -0.48 7.24 -0.36
C GLY A 74 -1.39 8.37 0.11
N SER A 75 -0.86 9.58 0.14
CA SER A 75 -1.65 10.79 0.39
C SER A 75 -2.66 11.03 -0.73
N SER A 76 -3.79 11.64 -0.39
CA SER A 76 -4.81 12.01 -1.38
C SER A 76 -4.23 12.94 -2.45
N ILE A 77 -4.49 12.60 -3.71
CA ILE A 77 -4.18 13.47 -4.85
C ILE A 77 -5.29 14.52 -5.09
N ALA A 78 -6.45 14.36 -4.46
CA ALA A 78 -7.59 15.27 -4.54
C ALA A 78 -7.40 16.48 -3.60
N GLN A 79 -6.37 17.28 -3.86
CA GLN A 79 -6.01 18.49 -3.13
C GLN A 79 -5.38 19.51 -4.05
N ARG A 80 -5.26 20.78 -3.59
CA ARG A 80 -4.54 21.80 -4.36
C ARG A 80 -3.05 21.42 -4.47
N TRP A 81 -2.53 21.34 -5.67
CA TRP A 81 -1.16 20.90 -5.96
C TRP A 81 -0.15 22.03 -5.79
N SER A 82 0.13 22.37 -4.54
CA SER A 82 1.28 23.19 -4.17
C SER A 82 2.57 22.33 -4.22
N ASN A 83 3.73 22.97 -4.19
CA ASN A 83 5.01 22.25 -4.14
C ASN A 83 5.09 21.33 -2.90
N ALA A 84 4.58 21.79 -1.74
CA ALA A 84 4.50 20.99 -0.53
C ALA A 84 3.56 19.78 -0.69
N ALA A 85 2.40 19.97 -1.35
CA ALA A 85 1.47 18.88 -1.62
C ALA A 85 2.06 17.83 -2.57
N LYS A 86 2.73 18.25 -3.63
CA LYS A 86 3.45 17.35 -4.55
C LYS A 86 4.53 16.55 -3.84
N ALA A 87 5.36 17.17 -3.01
CA ALA A 87 6.37 16.51 -2.21
C ALA A 87 5.74 15.48 -1.26
N SER A 88 4.65 15.82 -0.58
CA SER A 88 3.92 14.90 0.30
C SER A 88 3.30 13.72 -0.45
N ILE A 89 2.74 13.95 -1.63
CA ILE A 89 2.19 12.88 -2.49
C ILE A 89 3.29 11.89 -2.89
N LEU A 90 4.45 12.39 -3.30
CA LEU A 90 5.58 11.57 -3.69
C LEU A 90 6.15 10.80 -2.50
N SER A 91 6.52 11.49 -1.41
CA SER A 91 7.13 10.87 -0.24
C SER A 91 6.22 9.85 0.42
N SER A 92 4.91 10.08 0.48
CA SER A 92 3.97 9.12 1.06
C SER A 92 3.99 7.74 0.36
N ARG A 93 4.38 7.70 -0.90
CA ARG A 93 4.48 6.46 -1.70
C ARG A 93 5.88 5.86 -1.61
N THR A 94 6.90 6.67 -1.81
CA THR A 94 8.30 6.22 -1.79
C THR A 94 8.73 5.76 -0.41
N ASP A 95 8.39 6.51 0.65
CA ASP A 95 8.75 6.18 2.02
C ASP A 95 8.02 4.93 2.51
N ALA A 96 6.75 4.76 2.10
CA ALA A 96 5.99 3.55 2.42
C ALA A 96 6.66 2.29 1.84
N LEU A 97 7.01 2.31 0.55
CA LEU A 97 7.69 1.18 -0.08
C LEU A 97 9.08 0.94 0.49
N ALA A 98 9.85 2.01 0.70
CA ALA A 98 11.21 1.90 1.26
C ALA A 98 11.18 1.25 2.65
N LEU A 99 10.22 1.65 3.51
CA LEU A 99 10.07 1.06 4.84
C LEU A 99 9.69 -0.42 4.77
N LEU A 100 8.76 -0.80 3.91
CA LEU A 100 8.36 -2.20 3.73
C LEU A 100 9.55 -3.06 3.27
N TYR A 101 10.27 -2.63 2.23
CA TYR A 101 11.44 -3.35 1.72
C TYR A 101 12.56 -3.47 2.77
N SER A 102 12.88 -2.38 3.44
CA SER A 102 13.89 -2.37 4.51
C SER A 102 13.57 -3.36 5.63
N CYS A 103 12.30 -3.44 6.05
CA CYS A 103 11.88 -4.41 7.06
C CYS A 103 11.96 -5.86 6.57
N ILE A 104 11.52 -6.12 5.34
CA ILE A 104 11.57 -7.46 4.76
C ILE A 104 13.01 -7.96 4.69
N GLU A 105 13.94 -7.13 4.20
CA GLU A 105 15.36 -7.48 4.11
C GLU A 105 16.01 -7.64 5.48
N SER A 106 15.80 -6.69 6.39
CA SER A 106 16.46 -6.70 7.71
C SER A 106 16.06 -7.87 8.59
N HIS A 107 14.82 -8.35 8.46
CA HIS A 107 14.29 -9.45 9.28
C HIS A 107 14.15 -10.76 8.49
N ASN A 108 14.49 -10.76 7.20
CA ASN A 108 14.37 -11.91 6.32
C ASN A 108 12.95 -12.52 6.31
N PHE A 109 11.92 -11.67 6.27
CA PHE A 109 10.54 -12.13 6.22
C PHE A 109 10.23 -12.87 4.91
N PRO A 110 9.40 -13.93 4.93
CA PRO A 110 9.14 -14.80 3.77
C PRO A 110 8.13 -14.19 2.79
N VAL A 111 8.18 -12.89 2.56
CA VAL A 111 7.31 -12.20 1.61
C VAL A 111 7.72 -12.59 0.19
N LYS A 112 6.77 -13.11 -0.57
CA LYS A 112 6.97 -13.60 -1.94
C LYS A 112 6.59 -12.56 -2.99
N GLN A 113 5.64 -11.68 -2.67
CA GLN A 113 5.08 -10.74 -3.64
C GLN A 113 4.61 -9.45 -2.99
N ILE A 114 4.93 -8.34 -3.64
CA ILE A 114 4.35 -7.02 -3.33
C ILE A 114 3.60 -6.54 -4.58
N ILE A 115 2.31 -6.24 -4.40
CA ILE A 115 1.46 -5.66 -5.44
C ILE A 115 1.19 -4.21 -5.02
N SER A 116 1.74 -3.26 -5.77
CA SER A 116 1.60 -1.84 -5.48
C SER A 116 0.64 -1.17 -6.46
N ALA A 117 -0.28 -0.38 -5.93
CA ALA A 117 -1.15 0.42 -6.77
C ALA A 117 -0.33 1.48 -7.52
N SER A 118 -0.61 1.61 -8.81
CA SER A 118 -0.12 2.67 -9.67
C SER A 118 -1.27 3.60 -10.05
N ALA A 119 -1.05 4.47 -11.00
CA ALA A 119 -2.06 5.39 -11.47
C ALA A 119 -2.01 5.55 -13.00
N ILE A 120 -3.16 5.89 -13.59
CA ILE A 120 -3.28 6.17 -15.03
C ILE A 120 -2.34 7.29 -15.48
N GLY A 121 -1.94 8.20 -14.59
CA GLY A 121 -0.99 9.28 -14.88
C GLY A 121 0.43 8.83 -15.23
N ILE A 122 0.73 7.52 -15.18
CA ILE A 122 1.98 6.98 -15.74
C ILE A 122 2.01 7.10 -17.28
N TYR A 123 0.85 7.16 -17.92
CA TYR A 123 0.73 7.32 -19.36
C TYR A 123 0.67 8.79 -19.75
N PRO A 124 1.24 9.17 -20.92
CA PRO A 124 1.12 10.53 -21.45
C PRO A 124 -0.33 10.90 -21.73
N ASP A 125 -0.66 12.20 -21.61
CA ASP A 125 -1.96 12.68 -21.99
C ASP A 125 -2.14 12.62 -23.53
N SER A 126 -3.28 12.12 -23.99
CA SER A 126 -3.62 12.03 -25.42
C SER A 126 -5.13 12.05 -25.62
N LYS A 127 -5.56 12.81 -26.63
CA LYS A 127 -6.96 12.86 -27.06
C LYS A 127 -7.31 11.81 -28.13
N THR A 128 -6.32 11.15 -28.70
CA THR A 128 -6.47 10.30 -29.89
C THR A 128 -5.84 8.93 -29.76
N ARG A 129 -4.99 8.72 -28.76
CA ARG A 129 -4.24 7.48 -28.57
C ARG A 129 -4.61 6.82 -27.25
N TYR A 130 -4.85 5.51 -27.29
CA TYR A 130 -5.01 4.66 -26.12
C TYR A 130 -3.67 4.02 -25.76
N TYR A 131 -3.41 3.84 -24.47
CA TYR A 131 -2.21 3.21 -23.96
C TYR A 131 -2.61 1.99 -23.11
N ASP A 132 -1.79 0.97 -23.15
CA ASP A 132 -1.91 -0.26 -22.35
C ASP A 132 -0.60 -0.54 -21.61
N GLU A 133 -0.55 -1.62 -20.88
CA GLU A 133 0.61 -2.03 -20.08
C GLU A 133 1.87 -2.38 -20.89
N LYS A 134 1.78 -2.48 -22.21
CA LYS A 134 2.92 -2.69 -23.12
C LYS A 134 3.61 -1.38 -23.50
N PHE A 135 3.01 -0.25 -23.16
CA PHE A 135 3.60 1.05 -23.43
C PHE A 135 4.88 1.24 -22.61
N GLN A 136 5.98 1.55 -23.30
CA GLN A 136 7.29 1.79 -22.69
C GLN A 136 7.60 3.29 -22.66
N GLY A 137 7.05 3.98 -21.75
CA GLY A 137 7.30 5.40 -21.55
C GLY A 137 6.63 5.86 -20.26
N THR A 138 7.13 6.93 -19.69
CA THR A 138 6.54 7.55 -18.51
C THR A 138 6.33 9.03 -18.77
N ASP A 139 5.24 9.57 -18.24
CA ASP A 139 5.08 11.01 -18.16
C ASP A 139 5.90 11.52 -16.97
N SER A 140 6.82 12.43 -17.24
CA SER A 140 7.69 13.06 -16.22
C SER A 140 7.15 14.42 -15.74
N SER A 141 5.91 14.73 -16.02
CA SER A 141 5.29 16.03 -15.72
C SER A 141 4.91 16.25 -14.25
N PHE A 142 5.20 15.28 -13.38
CA PHE A 142 4.89 15.38 -11.94
C PHE A 142 5.87 16.28 -11.18
#